data_5951df7ce28aa4d8371279d83574bfd4
#
_entry.id   5951df7ce28aa4d8371279d83574bfd4
#
_cell.length_a   1.000
_cell.length_b   1.000
_cell.length_c   1.000
_cell.angle_alpha   90.00
_cell.angle_beta   90.00
_cell.angle_gamma   90.00
#
_symmetry.space_group_name_H-M   'P 1'
#
loop_
_entity.id
_entity.type
_entity.pdbx_description
1 polymer ?
#
loop_
_entity_poly.entity_id
_entity_poly.type
_entity_poly.pdbx_seq_one_letter_code
_entity_poly.pdbx_strand_id
1 'polypeptide(L)'
;IDKDTRKPIIEKREIPLEEMPFIVVVIDEMADLMMVAGKEVESLVQRLAQMARASGIHLITATQRPSVDVITGTIKANFPSRISYKVASKFDSRTIINEMGAEQLLGSGDMLFLENGANLQRLHGGFLSEAEIEKVVDFIKKQSVFDFKNEISLNEDSVNSSLSLNFDNGDIDELYSKAVDTVINQQKVSTSFIQRYLQIGYNRAARIVEKMEDDGIVSEANN
;
A
#
# COMPACT_ATOMS: atom_id res chain seq x y z
N ILE A 1 25.02 -17.64 -11.75
CA ILE A 1 25.81 -18.86 -12.00
C ILE A 1 26.64 -18.57 -13.21
N ASP A 2 27.97 -18.72 -13.07
CA ASP A 2 28.90 -18.61 -14.17
C ASP A 2 28.61 -19.73 -15.20
N LYS A 3 28.45 -19.35 -16.47
CA LYS A 3 28.03 -20.29 -17.52
C LYS A 3 29.11 -21.36 -17.86
N ASP A 4 30.38 -21.05 -17.63
CA ASP A 4 31.50 -21.92 -17.96
C ASP A 4 31.91 -22.82 -16.80
N THR A 5 31.87 -22.31 -15.56
CA THR A 5 32.32 -23.04 -14.38
C THR A 5 31.18 -23.65 -13.57
N ARG A 6 29.92 -23.31 -13.85
CA ARG A 6 28.71 -23.68 -13.10
C ARG A 6 28.74 -23.35 -11.59
N LYS A 7 29.67 -22.49 -11.17
CA LYS A 7 29.77 -22.04 -9.78
C LYS A 7 28.90 -20.81 -9.53
N PRO A 8 28.38 -20.62 -8.32
CA PRO A 8 27.66 -19.40 -7.99
C PRO A 8 28.61 -18.19 -8.07
N ILE A 9 28.20 -17.16 -8.78
CA ILE A 9 28.91 -15.87 -8.80
C ILE A 9 28.50 -15.15 -7.50
N ILE A 10 29.50 -14.99 -6.62
CA ILE A 10 29.28 -14.24 -5.35
C ILE A 10 29.73 -12.80 -5.63
N GLU A 11 28.77 -11.93 -5.83
CA GLU A 11 29.03 -10.48 -5.82
C GLU A 11 29.14 -10.00 -4.38
N LYS A 12 30.31 -9.53 -4.01
CA LYS A 12 30.49 -8.79 -2.74
C LYS A 12 30.04 -7.36 -2.97
N ARG A 13 28.85 -7.02 -2.47
CA ARG A 13 28.41 -5.63 -2.36
C ARG A 13 28.79 -5.12 -0.98
N GLU A 14 29.60 -4.09 -0.92
CA GLU A 14 29.78 -3.31 0.30
C GLU A 14 28.52 -2.49 0.52
N ILE A 15 27.76 -2.83 1.55
CA ILE A 15 26.58 -2.06 1.96
C ILE A 15 27.07 -1.05 2.98
N PRO A 16 26.96 0.27 2.73
CA PRO A 16 27.30 1.27 3.72
C PRO A 16 26.41 1.06 4.94
N LEU A 17 27.04 0.96 6.13
CA LEU A 17 26.35 0.85 7.41
C LEU A 17 25.97 2.25 7.89
N GLU A 18 25.03 2.89 7.21
CA GLU A 18 24.42 4.14 7.65
C GLU A 18 23.17 3.83 8.48
N GLU A 19 22.99 4.55 9.56
CA GLU A 19 21.77 4.45 10.37
C GLU A 19 20.58 4.93 9.55
N MET A 20 19.57 4.05 9.40
CA MET A 20 18.34 4.39 8.72
C MET A 20 17.47 5.28 9.63
N PRO A 21 17.02 6.44 9.19
CA PRO A 21 16.19 7.32 10.00
C PRO A 21 14.83 6.68 10.27
N PHE A 22 14.20 7.04 11.39
CA PHE A 22 12.79 6.69 11.62
C PHE A 22 11.89 7.38 10.58
N ILE A 23 10.95 6.64 10.06
CA ILE A 23 9.96 7.14 9.11
C ILE A 23 8.58 7.06 9.77
N VAL A 24 7.86 8.16 9.79
CA VAL A 24 6.47 8.19 10.27
C VAL A 24 5.56 8.50 9.08
N VAL A 25 4.66 7.57 8.79
CA VAL A 25 3.66 7.72 7.74
C VAL A 25 2.33 8.04 8.40
N VAL A 26 1.73 9.17 8.04
CA VAL A 26 0.43 9.61 8.56
C VAL A 26 -0.59 9.57 7.44
N ILE A 27 -1.70 8.84 7.66
CA ILE A 27 -2.85 8.78 6.77
C ILE A 27 -4.03 9.41 7.51
N ASP A 28 -4.41 10.60 7.10
CA ASP A 28 -5.44 11.42 7.77
C ASP A 28 -6.85 10.85 7.59
N GLU A 29 -7.20 10.38 6.39
CA GLU A 29 -8.51 9.76 6.12
C GLU A 29 -8.33 8.44 5.33
N MET A 30 -8.29 7.34 6.08
CA MET A 30 -8.14 6.00 5.52
C MET A 30 -9.30 5.59 4.60
N ALA A 31 -10.53 6.10 4.87
CA ALA A 31 -11.70 5.76 4.09
C ALA A 31 -11.58 6.19 2.63
N ASP A 32 -10.95 7.32 2.35
CA ASP A 32 -10.80 7.81 0.98
C ASP A 32 -9.91 6.88 0.16
N LEU A 33 -8.84 6.36 0.74
CA LEU A 33 -8.00 5.36 0.10
C LEU A 33 -8.74 4.03 -0.12
N MET A 34 -9.49 3.58 0.89
CA MET A 34 -10.25 2.32 0.82
C MET A 34 -11.38 2.38 -0.20
N MET A 35 -11.97 3.56 -0.45
CA MET A 35 -13.01 3.74 -1.47
C MET A 35 -12.47 3.65 -2.90
N VAL A 36 -11.23 4.08 -3.13
CA VAL A 36 -10.61 4.08 -4.48
C VAL A 36 -10.08 2.70 -4.85
N ALA A 37 -9.34 2.05 -3.95
CA ALA A 37 -8.63 0.81 -4.23
C ALA A 37 -8.56 -0.12 -2.99
N GLY A 38 -9.71 -0.36 -2.33
CA GLY A 38 -9.80 -0.96 -1.00
C GLY A 38 -8.98 -2.23 -0.79
N LYS A 39 -9.09 -3.23 -1.66
CA LYS A 39 -8.35 -4.50 -1.51
C LYS A 39 -6.83 -4.32 -1.69
N GLU A 40 -6.44 -3.45 -2.61
CA GLU A 40 -5.03 -3.18 -2.88
C GLU A 40 -4.41 -2.39 -1.73
N VAL A 41 -5.07 -1.32 -1.29
CA VAL A 41 -4.66 -0.50 -0.14
C VAL A 41 -4.57 -1.37 1.11
N GLU A 42 -5.57 -2.21 1.40
CA GLU A 42 -5.56 -3.12 2.55
C GLU A 42 -4.32 -4.03 2.52
N SER A 43 -4.03 -4.63 1.37
CA SER A 43 -2.86 -5.50 1.20
C SER A 43 -1.53 -4.76 1.40
N LEU A 44 -1.40 -3.56 0.85
CA LEU A 44 -0.20 -2.74 0.96
C LEU A 44 0.02 -2.25 2.40
N VAL A 45 -1.04 -1.77 3.06
CA VAL A 45 -1.00 -1.33 4.46
C VAL A 45 -0.68 -2.51 5.39
N GLN A 46 -1.30 -3.67 5.16
CA GLN A 46 -0.97 -4.90 5.90
C GLN A 46 0.51 -5.25 5.76
N ARG A 47 1.02 -5.28 4.55
CA ARG A 47 2.42 -5.59 4.28
C ARG A 47 3.35 -4.58 4.92
N LEU A 48 3.04 -3.29 4.82
CA LEU A 48 3.83 -2.23 5.44
C LEU A 48 3.82 -2.37 6.96
N ALA A 49 2.66 -2.58 7.59
CA ALA A 49 2.54 -2.74 9.04
C ALA A 49 3.30 -3.98 9.58
N GLN A 50 3.34 -5.06 8.80
CA GLN A 50 4.05 -6.29 9.20
C GLN A 50 5.57 -6.18 9.03
N MET A 51 6.04 -5.62 7.90
CA MET A 51 7.46 -5.64 7.53
C MET A 51 8.22 -4.41 8.02
N ALA A 52 7.56 -3.27 8.06
CA ALA A 52 8.20 -1.98 8.34
C ALA A 52 8.56 -1.78 9.81
N ARG A 53 7.96 -2.53 10.73
CA ARG A 53 8.24 -2.46 12.17
C ARG A 53 9.73 -2.65 12.49
N ALA A 54 10.36 -3.63 11.86
CA ALA A 54 11.78 -3.91 12.07
C ALA A 54 12.71 -2.84 11.47
N SER A 55 12.19 -2.05 10.51
CA SER A 55 12.92 -1.01 9.81
C SER A 55 12.71 0.39 10.42
N GLY A 56 12.01 0.50 11.56
CA GLY A 56 11.74 1.79 12.19
C GLY A 56 10.73 2.67 11.44
N ILE A 57 9.82 2.05 10.68
CA ILE A 57 8.72 2.75 10.00
C ILE A 57 7.46 2.61 10.85
N HIS A 58 6.85 3.74 11.18
CA HIS A 58 5.65 3.83 12.00
C HIS A 58 4.47 4.36 11.18
N LEU A 59 3.30 3.73 11.34
CA LEU A 59 2.08 4.17 10.69
C LEU A 59 1.09 4.73 11.70
N ILE A 60 0.54 5.90 11.39
CA ILE A 60 -0.58 6.51 12.09
C ILE A 60 -1.71 6.65 11.06
N THR A 61 -2.82 5.96 11.30
CA THR A 61 -3.97 6.02 10.40
C THR A 61 -5.16 6.57 11.14
N ALA A 62 -5.89 7.49 10.52
CA ALA A 62 -7.12 8.04 11.05
C ALA A 62 -8.26 7.89 10.04
N THR A 63 -9.49 7.96 10.51
CA THR A 63 -10.69 8.02 9.69
C THR A 63 -11.84 8.62 10.46
N GLN A 64 -12.66 9.39 9.78
CA GLN A 64 -13.95 9.89 10.28
C GLN A 64 -15.13 8.95 9.93
N ARG A 65 -14.84 7.85 9.19
CA ARG A 65 -15.85 6.87 8.76
C ARG A 65 -15.56 5.49 9.35
N PRO A 66 -16.00 5.24 10.60
CA PRO A 66 -15.71 3.98 11.29
C PRO A 66 -16.61 2.84 10.83
N SER A 67 -16.56 2.52 9.53
CA SER A 67 -17.29 1.40 8.94
C SER A 67 -16.44 0.13 8.90
N VAL A 68 -17.08 -1.02 8.82
CA VAL A 68 -16.39 -2.33 8.70
C VAL A 68 -15.61 -2.50 7.39
N ASP A 69 -15.99 -1.73 6.36
CA ASP A 69 -15.32 -1.72 5.06
C ASP A 69 -14.01 -0.92 5.10
N VAL A 70 -13.87 0.01 6.03
CA VAL A 70 -12.66 0.82 6.25
C VAL A 70 -11.79 0.18 7.33
N ILE A 71 -12.38 -0.15 8.47
CA ILE A 71 -11.67 -0.76 9.61
C ILE A 71 -11.92 -2.28 9.58
N THR A 72 -11.34 -2.93 8.59
CA THR A 72 -11.50 -4.37 8.38
C THR A 72 -10.82 -5.20 9.47
N GLY A 73 -11.11 -6.51 9.48
CA GLY A 73 -10.43 -7.44 10.38
C GLY A 73 -8.91 -7.47 10.18
N THR A 74 -8.46 -7.37 8.93
CA THR A 74 -7.05 -7.31 8.56
C THR A 74 -6.37 -6.06 9.10
N ILE A 75 -7.02 -4.89 8.94
CA ILE A 75 -6.52 -3.62 9.50
C ILE A 75 -6.44 -3.71 11.02
N LYS A 76 -7.48 -4.19 11.70
CA LYS A 76 -7.48 -4.35 13.17
C LYS A 76 -6.40 -5.29 13.68
N ALA A 77 -6.10 -6.34 12.96
CA ALA A 77 -5.05 -7.30 13.34
C ALA A 77 -3.64 -6.68 13.29
N ASN A 78 -3.41 -5.72 12.39
CA ASN A 78 -2.11 -5.07 12.19
C ASN A 78 -1.98 -3.74 12.96
N PHE A 79 -3.09 -3.18 13.44
CA PHE A 79 -3.14 -2.00 14.29
C PHE A 79 -3.76 -2.34 15.65
N PRO A 80 -3.00 -2.98 16.53
CA PRO A 80 -3.53 -3.42 17.83
C PRO A 80 -3.77 -2.26 18.81
N SER A 81 -3.02 -1.16 18.70
CA SER A 81 -3.24 0.06 19.48
C SER A 81 -4.20 0.99 18.73
N ARG A 82 -5.31 1.34 19.37
CA ARG A 82 -6.38 2.11 18.73
C ARG A 82 -6.93 3.17 19.67
N ILE A 83 -7.33 4.28 19.08
CA ILE A 83 -7.97 5.39 19.78
C ILE A 83 -9.35 5.60 19.15
N SER A 84 -10.37 5.72 19.98
CA SER A 84 -11.68 6.18 19.56
C SER A 84 -12.06 7.44 20.33
N TYR A 85 -12.35 8.49 19.61
CA TYR A 85 -13.06 9.65 20.14
C TYR A 85 -14.55 9.36 20.15
N LYS A 86 -15.37 10.35 20.56
CA LYS A 86 -16.82 10.22 20.56
C LYS A 86 -17.35 9.85 19.18
N VAL A 87 -18.15 8.80 19.13
CA VAL A 87 -18.83 8.32 17.92
C VAL A 87 -20.35 8.40 18.09
N ALA A 88 -21.07 8.27 16.97
CA ALA A 88 -22.52 8.40 16.96
C ALA A 88 -23.23 7.16 17.53
N SER A 89 -22.65 5.98 17.39
CA SER A 89 -23.32 4.73 17.75
C SER A 89 -22.39 3.74 18.46
N LYS A 90 -23.01 2.81 19.21
CA LYS A 90 -22.32 1.67 19.80
C LYS A 90 -21.70 0.71 18.76
N PHE A 91 -22.24 0.74 17.54
CA PHE A 91 -21.70 -0.07 16.44
C PHE A 91 -20.37 0.49 15.97
N ASP A 92 -20.26 1.82 15.86
CA ASP A 92 -19.02 2.50 15.50
C ASP A 92 -17.93 2.25 16.55
N SER A 93 -18.31 2.34 17.83
CA SER A 93 -17.42 2.00 18.94
C SER A 93 -16.85 0.58 18.80
N ARG A 94 -17.72 -0.41 18.57
CA ARG A 94 -17.29 -1.80 18.36
C ARG A 94 -16.42 -1.97 17.12
N THR A 95 -16.70 -1.22 16.07
CA THR A 95 -15.90 -1.27 14.86
C THR A 95 -14.46 -0.83 15.12
N ILE A 96 -14.26 0.22 15.93
CA ILE A 96 -12.93 0.76 16.23
C ILE A 96 -12.21 -0.05 17.31
N ILE A 97 -12.82 -0.17 18.49
CA ILE A 97 -12.16 -0.69 19.70
C ILE A 97 -12.66 -2.08 20.15
N ASN A 98 -13.51 -2.72 19.36
CA ASN A 98 -14.18 -4.00 19.64
C ASN A 98 -15.16 -3.99 20.83
N GLU A 99 -15.30 -2.87 21.53
CA GLU A 99 -16.17 -2.69 22.69
C GLU A 99 -17.09 -1.49 22.51
N MET A 100 -18.17 -1.44 23.27
CA MET A 100 -19.06 -0.28 23.38
C MET A 100 -18.45 0.72 24.38
N GLY A 101 -18.86 1.98 24.28
CA GLY A 101 -18.49 3.02 25.24
C GLY A 101 -18.05 4.34 24.61
N ALA A 102 -17.49 4.32 23.41
CA ALA A 102 -17.08 5.54 22.73
C ALA A 102 -18.25 6.46 22.36
N GLU A 103 -19.46 5.91 22.21
CA GLU A 103 -20.70 6.69 22.03
C GLU A 103 -21.11 7.50 23.27
N GLN A 104 -20.58 7.14 24.43
CA GLN A 104 -20.89 7.80 25.72
C GLN A 104 -19.85 8.86 26.10
N LEU A 105 -18.80 9.04 25.31
CA LEU A 105 -17.77 10.03 25.56
C LEU A 105 -18.32 11.44 25.47
N LEU A 106 -17.71 12.36 26.20
CA LEU A 106 -18.14 13.76 26.29
C LEU A 106 -17.84 14.56 25.02
N GLY A 107 -16.79 14.18 24.29
CA GLY A 107 -16.24 14.96 23.18
C GLY A 107 -15.06 15.82 23.62
N SER A 108 -14.61 16.74 22.77
CA SER A 108 -13.53 17.70 23.09
C SER A 108 -12.24 17.07 23.61
N GLY A 109 -11.83 15.95 23.01
CA GLY A 109 -10.59 15.25 23.39
C GLY A 109 -10.79 14.07 24.35
N ASP A 110 -12.03 13.85 24.85
CA ASP A 110 -12.36 12.64 25.62
C ASP A 110 -12.30 11.42 24.70
N MET A 111 -11.52 10.40 25.05
CA MET A 111 -11.22 9.27 24.19
C MET A 111 -11.08 7.95 24.95
N LEU A 112 -11.29 6.87 24.24
CA LEU A 112 -10.94 5.53 24.68
C LEU A 112 -9.69 5.06 23.93
N PHE A 113 -8.69 4.66 24.68
CA PHE A 113 -7.43 4.12 24.16
C PHE A 113 -7.35 2.62 24.44
N LEU A 114 -7.23 1.84 23.39
CA LEU A 114 -7.00 0.40 23.46
C LEU A 114 -5.51 0.15 23.25
N GLU A 115 -4.82 -0.23 24.30
CA GLU A 115 -3.39 -0.52 24.24
C GLU A 115 -3.15 -1.98 23.81
N ASN A 116 -2.49 -2.17 22.69
CA ASN A 116 -2.10 -3.49 22.15
C ASN A 116 -3.23 -4.54 22.14
N GLY A 117 -4.47 -4.08 21.99
CA GLY A 117 -5.65 -4.96 21.95
C GLY A 117 -6.09 -5.54 23.28
N ALA A 118 -5.49 -5.13 24.41
CA ALA A 118 -5.74 -5.76 25.72
C ALA A 118 -6.45 -4.83 26.71
N ASN A 119 -5.92 -3.65 26.96
CA ASN A 119 -6.40 -2.76 28.01
C ASN A 119 -7.09 -1.53 27.43
N LEU A 120 -8.37 -1.35 27.77
CA LEU A 120 -9.12 -0.16 27.41
C LEU A 120 -9.00 0.88 28.52
N GLN A 121 -8.48 2.05 28.19
CA GLN A 121 -8.28 3.18 29.09
C GLN A 121 -9.06 4.39 28.58
N ARG A 122 -9.70 5.13 29.50
CA ARG A 122 -10.28 6.44 29.17
C ARG A 122 -9.25 7.53 29.44
N LEU A 123 -8.96 8.31 28.43
CA LEU A 123 -8.00 9.40 28.46
C LEU A 123 -8.67 10.68 27.99
N HIS A 124 -8.05 11.81 28.26
CA HIS A 124 -8.52 13.10 27.77
C HIS A 124 -7.37 13.86 27.13
N GLY A 125 -7.47 14.10 25.82
CA GLY A 125 -6.54 14.92 25.06
C GLY A 125 -6.84 16.41 25.23
N GLY A 126 -5.80 17.24 25.31
CA GLY A 126 -5.94 18.69 25.30
C GLY A 126 -6.42 19.21 23.95
N PHE A 127 -7.13 20.32 23.95
CA PHE A 127 -7.44 21.06 22.73
C PHE A 127 -6.23 21.84 22.25
N LEU A 128 -5.92 21.77 20.98
CA LEU A 128 -4.89 22.57 20.31
C LEU A 128 -5.56 23.47 19.28
N SER A 129 -5.32 24.78 19.39
CA SER A 129 -5.78 25.74 18.40
C SER A 129 -4.86 25.75 17.18
N GLU A 130 -5.37 26.17 16.02
CA GLU A 130 -4.54 26.32 14.80
C GLU A 130 -3.33 27.22 15.04
N ALA A 131 -3.50 28.34 15.77
CA ALA A 131 -2.42 29.24 16.10
C ALA A 131 -1.32 28.60 16.99
N GLU A 132 -1.69 27.64 17.83
CA GLU A 132 -0.71 26.87 18.62
C GLU A 132 0.04 25.86 17.75
N ILE A 133 -0.68 25.20 16.84
CA ILE A 133 -0.08 24.28 15.86
C ILE A 133 0.92 25.02 14.97
N GLU A 134 0.54 26.17 14.42
CA GLU A 134 1.44 27.00 13.61
C GLU A 134 2.72 27.38 14.36
N LYS A 135 2.60 27.82 15.62
CA LYS A 135 3.77 28.15 16.45
C LYS A 135 4.70 26.96 16.64
N VAL A 136 4.15 25.77 16.89
CA VAL A 136 4.95 24.55 17.05
C VAL A 136 5.64 24.19 15.73
N VAL A 137 4.94 24.24 14.62
CA VAL A 137 5.48 23.95 13.29
C VAL A 137 6.59 24.94 12.94
N ASP A 138 6.39 26.24 13.19
CA ASP A 138 7.41 27.27 12.94
C ASP A 138 8.64 27.09 13.82
N PHE A 139 8.45 26.67 15.08
CA PHE A 139 9.56 26.36 15.97
C PHE A 139 10.37 25.15 15.43
N ILE A 140 9.71 24.09 14.99
CA ILE A 140 10.37 22.91 14.43
C ILE A 140 11.12 23.27 13.14
N LYS A 141 10.49 24.04 12.24
CA LYS A 141 11.12 24.49 10.99
C LYS A 141 12.40 25.31 11.20
N LYS A 142 12.49 26.05 12.29
CA LYS A 142 13.69 26.85 12.63
C LYS A 142 14.87 26.03 13.15
N GLN A 143 14.62 24.78 13.57
CA GLN A 143 15.68 23.93 14.14
C GLN A 143 16.56 23.26 13.08
N SER A 144 16.08 23.09 11.87
CA SER A 144 16.84 22.49 10.77
C SER A 144 16.49 23.12 9.45
N VAL A 145 17.52 23.39 8.64
CA VAL A 145 17.32 23.72 7.23
C VAL A 145 17.10 22.39 6.52
N PHE A 146 15.85 22.08 6.18
CA PHE A 146 15.56 20.91 5.36
C PHE A 146 16.08 21.15 3.95
N ASP A 147 17.06 20.35 3.55
CA ASP A 147 17.48 20.29 2.15
C ASP A 147 16.58 19.32 1.41
N PHE A 148 15.55 19.85 0.74
CA PHE A 148 14.62 19.08 -0.10
C PHE A 148 15.26 18.49 -1.37
N LYS A 149 16.60 18.47 -1.48
CA LYS A 149 17.31 17.94 -2.64
C LYS A 149 17.14 16.43 -2.82
N ASN A 150 16.67 15.72 -1.80
CA ASN A 150 16.24 14.34 -1.93
C ASN A 150 14.72 14.26 -2.17
N GLU A 151 14.24 14.89 -3.23
CA GLU A 151 12.93 14.53 -3.77
C GLU A 151 12.96 13.03 -4.03
N ILE A 152 12.06 12.31 -3.36
CA ILE A 152 11.75 10.93 -3.74
C ILE A 152 11.14 11.04 -5.13
N SER A 153 11.99 10.97 -6.15
CA SER A 153 11.55 10.83 -7.53
C SER A 153 10.83 9.48 -7.59
N LEU A 154 9.53 9.50 -7.37
CA LEU A 154 8.67 8.39 -7.73
C LEU A 154 8.70 8.35 -9.27
N ASN A 155 9.70 7.69 -9.85
CA ASN A 155 9.63 7.30 -11.23
C ASN A 155 8.41 6.40 -11.33
N GLU A 156 7.40 6.82 -12.07
CA GLU A 156 6.17 6.04 -12.29
C GLU A 156 6.50 4.63 -12.78
N ASP A 157 7.60 4.48 -13.52
CA ASP A 157 8.14 3.19 -13.95
C ASP A 157 8.61 2.30 -12.80
N SER A 158 9.16 2.88 -11.71
CA SER A 158 9.59 2.10 -10.54
C SER A 158 8.43 1.76 -9.59
N VAL A 159 7.37 2.57 -9.55
CA VAL A 159 6.15 2.26 -8.81
C VAL A 159 5.40 1.12 -9.51
N ASN A 160 5.28 1.16 -10.84
CA ASN A 160 4.68 0.08 -11.61
C ASN A 160 5.48 -1.21 -11.54
N SER A 161 6.82 -1.16 -11.48
CA SER A 161 7.66 -2.35 -11.34
C SER A 161 7.70 -2.89 -9.91
N SER A 162 7.49 -2.07 -8.87
CA SER A 162 7.44 -2.53 -7.48
C SER A 162 6.03 -2.93 -7.02
N LEU A 163 4.98 -2.41 -7.65
CA LEU A 163 3.59 -2.89 -7.50
C LEU A 163 3.36 -4.19 -8.27
N SER A 164 4.19 -4.49 -9.25
CA SER A 164 4.28 -5.82 -9.90
C SER A 164 4.93 -6.82 -8.96
N LEU A 165 4.38 -6.98 -7.75
CA LEU A 165 4.83 -7.96 -6.78
C LEU A 165 4.71 -9.36 -7.36
N ASN A 166 5.85 -9.91 -7.78
CA ASN A 166 6.05 -11.32 -8.12
C ASN A 166 5.15 -11.88 -9.22
N PHE A 167 5.00 -11.16 -10.32
CA PHE A 167 4.75 -11.82 -11.58
C PHE A 167 6.08 -11.76 -12.35
N ASP A 168 6.71 -12.89 -12.35
CA ASP A 168 7.99 -13.21 -12.97
C ASP A 168 8.12 -12.55 -14.36
N ASN A 169 8.93 -11.47 -14.47
CA ASN A 169 9.19 -10.82 -15.76
C ASN A 169 9.87 -11.77 -16.75
N GLY A 170 10.52 -12.84 -16.28
CA GLY A 170 11.05 -13.90 -17.11
C GLY A 170 9.97 -14.72 -17.82
N ASP A 171 8.82 -14.92 -17.17
CA ASP A 171 7.68 -15.66 -17.72
C ASP A 171 6.88 -14.85 -18.77
N ILE A 172 6.91 -13.50 -18.69
CA ILE A 172 6.20 -12.66 -19.66
C ILE A 172 6.87 -12.69 -21.01
N ASP A 173 8.18 -12.62 -21.07
CA ASP A 173 8.92 -12.63 -22.33
C ASP A 173 8.81 -13.99 -23.04
N GLU A 174 8.79 -15.10 -22.29
CA GLU A 174 8.59 -16.43 -22.87
C GLU A 174 7.13 -16.66 -23.31
N LEU A 175 6.16 -16.19 -22.53
CA LEU A 175 4.74 -16.26 -22.89
C LEU A 175 4.38 -15.31 -24.02
N TYR A 176 5.03 -14.14 -24.09
CA TYR A 176 4.84 -13.19 -25.17
C TYR A 176 5.33 -13.79 -26.50
N SER A 177 6.52 -14.37 -26.52
CA SER A 177 7.04 -15.05 -27.72
C SER A 177 6.13 -16.19 -28.18
N LYS A 178 5.61 -17.01 -27.24
CA LYS A 178 4.64 -18.07 -27.54
C LYS A 178 3.32 -17.52 -28.07
N ALA A 179 2.87 -16.37 -27.53
CA ALA A 179 1.66 -15.72 -27.99
C ALA A 179 1.82 -15.18 -29.41
N VAL A 180 2.93 -14.52 -29.72
CA VAL A 180 3.26 -14.00 -31.06
C VAL A 180 3.28 -15.14 -32.08
N ASP A 181 3.99 -16.23 -31.80
CA ASP A 181 4.02 -17.41 -32.67
C ASP A 181 2.64 -17.99 -32.91
N THR A 182 1.81 -18.02 -31.87
CA THR A 182 0.43 -18.54 -31.98
C THR A 182 -0.44 -17.64 -32.84
N VAL A 183 -0.35 -16.32 -32.67
CA VAL A 183 -1.11 -15.35 -33.47
C VAL A 183 -0.70 -15.39 -34.92
N ILE A 184 0.61 -15.46 -35.21
CA ILE A 184 1.13 -15.57 -36.58
C ILE A 184 0.62 -16.86 -37.24
N ASN A 185 0.67 -18.00 -36.54
CA ASN A 185 0.27 -19.30 -37.10
C ASN A 185 -1.26 -19.41 -37.29
N GLN A 186 -2.04 -18.84 -36.38
CA GLN A 186 -3.50 -18.96 -36.38
C GLN A 186 -4.19 -17.81 -37.11
N GLN A 187 -3.48 -16.70 -37.40
CA GLN A 187 -3.99 -15.47 -38.02
C GLN A 187 -5.23 -14.91 -37.31
N LYS A 188 -5.30 -15.09 -36.00
CA LYS A 188 -6.39 -14.62 -35.13
C LYS A 188 -5.81 -14.14 -33.82
N VAL A 189 -6.28 -12.96 -33.40
CA VAL A 189 -5.97 -12.38 -32.10
C VAL A 189 -7.25 -11.99 -31.38
N SER A 190 -7.37 -12.36 -30.15
CA SER A 190 -8.30 -11.80 -29.17
C SER A 190 -7.82 -12.14 -27.76
N THR A 191 -8.13 -11.30 -26.81
CA THR A 191 -7.80 -11.53 -25.39
C THR A 191 -8.32 -12.89 -24.91
N SER A 192 -9.55 -13.26 -25.27
CA SER A 192 -10.15 -14.55 -24.92
C SER A 192 -9.48 -15.75 -25.60
N PHE A 193 -8.93 -15.56 -26.81
CA PHE A 193 -8.19 -16.60 -27.53
C PHE A 193 -6.84 -16.85 -26.84
N ILE A 194 -6.07 -15.79 -26.56
CA ILE A 194 -4.79 -15.87 -25.88
C ILE A 194 -4.95 -16.44 -24.46
N GLN A 195 -5.98 -16.00 -23.72
CA GLN A 195 -6.31 -16.53 -22.41
C GLN A 195 -6.48 -18.06 -22.42
N ARG A 196 -7.26 -18.60 -23.35
CA ARG A 196 -7.53 -20.03 -23.44
C ARG A 196 -6.33 -20.83 -23.94
N TYR A 197 -5.60 -20.28 -24.89
CA TYR A 197 -4.49 -21.00 -25.53
C TYR A 197 -3.31 -21.13 -24.60
N LEU A 198 -2.95 -20.02 -23.89
CA LEU A 198 -1.84 -20.00 -22.94
C LEU A 198 -2.25 -20.40 -21.52
N GLN A 199 -3.53 -20.65 -21.26
CA GLN A 199 -4.09 -20.98 -19.95
C GLN A 199 -3.73 -19.94 -18.85
N ILE A 200 -3.78 -18.65 -19.19
CA ILE A 200 -3.46 -17.52 -18.33
C ILE A 200 -4.71 -16.72 -17.95
N GLY A 201 -4.61 -15.86 -16.92
CA GLY A 201 -5.69 -14.97 -16.53
C GLY A 201 -5.99 -13.88 -17.56
N TYR A 202 -7.24 -13.38 -17.59
CA TYR A 202 -7.71 -12.36 -18.55
C TYR A 202 -6.80 -11.12 -18.59
N ASN A 203 -6.44 -10.57 -17.42
CA ASN A 203 -5.59 -9.37 -17.34
C ASN A 203 -4.20 -9.58 -17.96
N ARG A 204 -3.65 -10.79 -17.82
CA ARG A 204 -2.34 -11.12 -18.42
C ARG A 204 -2.47 -11.29 -19.93
N ALA A 205 -3.55 -11.89 -20.39
CA ALA A 205 -3.84 -12.02 -21.81
C ALA A 205 -4.08 -10.67 -22.48
N ALA A 206 -4.79 -9.74 -21.81
CA ALA A 206 -5.02 -8.38 -22.29
C ALA A 206 -3.71 -7.62 -22.47
N ARG A 207 -2.81 -7.62 -21.50
CA ARG A 207 -1.48 -6.98 -21.59
C ARG A 207 -0.63 -7.54 -22.72
N ILE A 208 -0.69 -8.84 -22.97
CA ILE A 208 0.04 -9.48 -24.08
C ILE A 208 -0.52 -8.98 -25.41
N VAL A 209 -1.82 -8.82 -25.56
CA VAL A 209 -2.46 -8.32 -26.78
C VAL A 209 -2.13 -6.85 -26.98
N GLU A 210 -2.24 -6.00 -25.95
CA GLU A 210 -1.83 -4.59 -25.97
C GLU A 210 -0.37 -4.44 -26.40
N LYS A 211 0.53 -5.22 -25.82
CA LYS A 211 1.95 -5.19 -26.22
C LYS A 211 2.17 -5.61 -27.68
N MET A 212 1.37 -6.53 -28.21
CA MET A 212 1.42 -6.90 -29.63
C MET A 212 0.90 -5.79 -30.54
N GLU A 213 -0.08 -5.01 -30.09
CA GLU A 213 -0.57 -3.82 -30.78
C GLU A 213 0.49 -2.71 -30.78
N ASP A 214 1.12 -2.44 -29.65
CA ASP A 214 2.22 -1.48 -29.50
C ASP A 214 3.44 -1.84 -30.36
N ASP A 215 3.79 -3.12 -30.41
CA ASP A 215 4.89 -3.64 -31.23
C ASP A 215 4.54 -3.74 -32.73
N GLY A 216 3.30 -3.40 -33.11
CA GLY A 216 2.83 -3.41 -34.50
C GLY A 216 2.63 -4.81 -35.11
N ILE A 217 2.55 -5.85 -34.28
CA ILE A 217 2.35 -7.23 -34.73
C ILE A 217 0.89 -7.50 -35.10
N VAL A 218 -0.03 -6.79 -34.43
CA VAL A 218 -1.47 -6.83 -34.70
C VAL A 218 -2.03 -5.41 -34.85
N SER A 219 -3.09 -5.25 -35.64
CA SER A 219 -3.77 -3.96 -35.78
C SER A 219 -4.69 -3.71 -34.61
N GLU A 220 -4.97 -2.44 -34.33
CA GLU A 220 -5.98 -2.03 -33.35
C GLU A 220 -7.31 -2.75 -33.62
N ALA A 221 -8.01 -3.08 -32.53
CA ALA A 221 -9.29 -3.78 -32.61
C ALA A 221 -10.30 -2.98 -33.45
N ASN A 222 -10.74 -3.52 -34.57
CA ASN A 222 -11.88 -2.96 -35.32
C ASN A 222 -13.15 -3.16 -34.49
N ASN A 223 -13.78 -2.05 -34.07
CA ASN A 223 -15.13 -2.01 -33.50
C ASN A 223 -16.19 -2.39 -34.52
#